data_03ff7a0a7ba84019c257a963b404c9dc
#
_entry.id   03ff7a0a7ba84019c257a963b404c9dc
#
_cell.length_a   1.000
_cell.length_b   1.000
_cell.length_c   1.000
_cell.angle_alpha   90.00
_cell.angle_beta   90.00
_cell.angle_gamma   90.00
#
_symmetry.space_group_name_H-M   'P 1'
#
loop_
_entity.id
_entity.type
_entity.pdbx_description
1 polymer ?
#
loop_
_entity_poly.entity_id
_entity_poly.type
_entity_poly.pdbx_seq_one_letter_code
_entity_poly.pdbx_strand_id
1 'polypeptide(L)'
;MNDRKRAVRYGISFVILAVLLIFLFIWNVNSGSIHLSVQEILNIIFRHQGDEISYTIVWEIRLPRILSVIILGGALSVSGFLLQTFFNNPIAGPFVLGISSGAKLIVAFLMIFLLSRSVSIGSGAMILAAFAGSMISMGFVLLVAKKVHNMSMLVISGVMIGYICSAITDFVVTFADDSNIVNLHNWSLGSFSGMTWGNVRTMVVVVFLTMVIVFFMSKPISAYQLGETYAQNMGVNIKVFRILLILLSSILSACVTAFAGPISFVGIAVPHIAKSLLKTAKPLLVIPACFLGGAVFCLFCDLIARTVFAPTELSISSVTAVFGAPVVIYIMIRRQQRI
;
A
#
# COMPACT_ATOMS: atom_id res chain seq x y z
N MET A 1 5.05 -29.37 18.04
CA MET A 1 3.72 -28.74 18.23
C MET A 1 2.75 -29.41 17.27
N ASN A 2 1.67 -29.97 17.77
CA ASN A 2 0.75 -30.85 17.03
C ASN A 2 0.13 -30.12 15.83
N ASP A 3 0.11 -30.71 14.63
CA ASP A 3 -0.37 -30.06 13.40
C ASP A 3 -1.82 -29.56 13.52
N ARG A 4 -2.64 -30.25 14.31
CA ARG A 4 -3.99 -29.82 14.66
C ARG A 4 -4.01 -28.44 15.39
N LYS A 5 -3.07 -28.19 16.32
CA LYS A 5 -2.99 -26.90 17.03
C LYS A 5 -2.53 -25.77 16.10
N ARG A 6 -1.71 -26.06 15.07
CA ARG A 6 -1.31 -25.09 14.05
C ARG A 6 -2.48 -24.73 13.15
N ALA A 7 -3.21 -25.73 12.65
CA ALA A 7 -4.38 -25.51 11.79
C ALA A 7 -5.46 -24.69 12.50
N VAL A 8 -5.77 -25.02 13.76
CA VAL A 8 -6.72 -24.25 14.58
C VAL A 8 -6.28 -22.78 14.73
N ARG A 9 -4.99 -22.54 15.00
CA ARG A 9 -4.47 -21.15 15.09
C ARG A 9 -4.64 -20.40 13.79
N TYR A 10 -4.31 -20.98 12.65
CA TYR A 10 -4.49 -20.36 11.35
C TYR A 10 -5.96 -19.99 11.10
N GLY A 11 -6.87 -20.93 11.38
CA GLY A 11 -8.30 -20.68 11.27
C GLY A 11 -8.74 -19.50 12.16
N ILE A 12 -8.37 -19.52 13.45
CA ILE A 12 -8.70 -18.43 14.38
C ILE A 12 -8.13 -17.09 13.89
N SER A 13 -6.88 -17.06 13.41
CA SER A 13 -6.26 -15.83 12.92
C SER A 13 -7.00 -15.22 11.72
N PHE A 14 -7.41 -16.06 10.76
CA PHE A 14 -8.19 -15.59 9.61
C PHE A 14 -9.61 -15.19 10.00
N VAL A 15 -10.25 -15.87 10.94
CA VAL A 15 -11.55 -15.48 11.48
C VAL A 15 -11.46 -14.12 12.17
N ILE A 16 -10.44 -13.88 13.00
CA ILE A 16 -10.21 -12.58 13.64
C ILE A 16 -10.05 -11.48 12.59
N LEU A 17 -9.20 -11.68 11.57
CA LEU A 17 -9.01 -10.69 10.51
C LEU A 17 -10.29 -10.43 9.72
N ALA A 18 -11.07 -11.46 9.41
CA ALA A 18 -12.33 -11.32 8.70
C ALA A 18 -13.39 -10.58 9.54
N VAL A 19 -13.51 -10.92 10.84
CA VAL A 19 -14.43 -10.24 11.76
C VAL A 19 -14.05 -8.77 11.92
N LEU A 20 -12.76 -8.46 12.10
CA LEU A 20 -12.28 -7.08 12.17
C LEU A 20 -12.53 -6.31 10.87
N LEU A 21 -12.33 -6.95 9.72
CA LEU A 21 -12.59 -6.34 8.42
C LEU A 21 -14.07 -5.97 8.27
N ILE A 22 -14.98 -6.90 8.58
CA ILE A 22 -16.43 -6.69 8.50
C ILE A 22 -16.85 -5.61 9.50
N PHE A 23 -16.37 -5.68 10.74
CA PHE A 23 -16.66 -4.69 11.77
C PHE A 23 -16.24 -3.28 11.34
N LEU A 24 -15.00 -3.13 10.89
CA LEU A 24 -14.47 -1.84 10.42
C LEU A 24 -15.16 -1.38 9.13
N PHE A 25 -15.53 -2.28 8.22
CA PHE A 25 -16.32 -1.96 7.04
C PHE A 25 -17.65 -1.33 7.44
N ILE A 26 -18.42 -2.00 8.31
CA ILE A 26 -19.72 -1.50 8.79
C ILE A 26 -19.55 -0.16 9.53
N TRP A 27 -18.52 -0.06 10.36
CA TRP A 27 -18.26 1.18 11.10
C TRP A 27 -17.90 2.32 10.15
N ASN A 28 -17.03 2.09 9.15
CA ASN A 28 -16.67 3.10 8.14
C ASN A 28 -17.85 3.55 7.29
N VAL A 29 -18.75 2.62 6.91
CA VAL A 29 -19.95 2.97 6.15
C VAL A 29 -20.89 3.84 6.99
N ASN A 30 -21.00 3.56 8.30
CA ASN A 30 -21.90 4.32 9.20
C ASN A 30 -21.30 5.65 9.65
N SER A 31 -19.95 5.79 9.67
CA SER A 31 -19.27 7.00 10.15
C SER A 31 -19.20 8.06 9.07
N GLY A 32 -19.59 9.29 9.40
CA GLY A 32 -19.52 10.47 8.53
C GLY A 32 -20.36 11.62 9.07
N SER A 33 -20.36 12.76 8.38
CA SER A 33 -21.08 13.96 8.76
C SER A 33 -22.61 13.80 8.78
N ILE A 34 -23.15 12.85 8.03
CA ILE A 34 -24.58 12.52 8.01
C ILE A 34 -24.74 11.13 8.64
N HIS A 35 -25.55 11.09 9.71
CA HIS A 35 -25.91 9.84 10.37
C HIS A 35 -27.05 9.17 9.62
N LEU A 36 -26.81 7.97 9.12
CA LEU A 36 -27.78 7.12 8.46
C LEU A 36 -28.05 5.90 9.35
N SER A 37 -29.31 5.46 9.38
CA SER A 37 -29.62 4.22 10.09
C SER A 37 -29.02 3.01 9.36
N VAL A 38 -28.70 1.96 10.11
CA VAL A 38 -28.16 0.71 9.51
C VAL A 38 -29.14 0.14 8.48
N GLN A 39 -30.44 0.31 8.70
CA GLN A 39 -31.48 -0.18 7.81
C GLN A 39 -31.51 0.59 6.46
N GLU A 40 -31.32 1.90 6.49
CA GLU A 40 -31.17 2.73 5.27
C GLU A 40 -29.92 2.34 4.50
N ILE A 41 -28.78 2.17 5.17
CA ILE A 41 -27.53 1.73 4.55
C ILE A 41 -27.72 0.38 3.85
N LEU A 42 -28.34 -0.61 4.50
CA LEU A 42 -28.60 -1.92 3.91
C LEU A 42 -29.56 -1.82 2.72
N ASN A 43 -30.60 -0.98 2.79
CA ASN A 43 -31.51 -0.76 1.68
C ASN A 43 -30.81 -0.11 0.47
N ILE A 44 -29.92 0.85 0.71
CA ILE A 44 -29.11 1.48 -0.36
C ILE A 44 -28.18 0.46 -0.99
N ILE A 45 -27.46 -0.34 -0.18
CA ILE A 45 -26.45 -1.29 -0.70
C ILE A 45 -27.11 -2.44 -1.46
N PHE A 46 -28.19 -3.03 -0.96
CA PHE A 46 -28.77 -4.25 -1.51
C PHE A 46 -29.95 -4.02 -2.43
N ARG A 47 -30.73 -2.95 -2.19
CA ARG A 47 -31.95 -2.67 -2.93
C ARG A 47 -31.87 -1.45 -3.85
N HIS A 48 -30.78 -0.68 -3.75
CA HIS A 48 -30.59 0.61 -4.43
C HIS A 48 -31.76 1.58 -4.17
N GLN A 49 -32.33 1.54 -2.96
CA GLN A 49 -33.46 2.36 -2.52
C GLN A 49 -33.05 3.26 -1.37
N GLY A 50 -33.37 4.56 -1.48
CA GLY A 50 -33.08 5.60 -0.50
C GLY A 50 -33.40 6.96 -1.09
N ASP A 51 -33.36 8.00 -0.27
CA ASP A 51 -33.38 9.37 -0.78
C ASP A 51 -32.12 9.67 -1.58
N GLU A 52 -32.20 10.57 -2.54
CA GLU A 52 -31.14 10.87 -3.50
C GLU A 52 -29.81 11.27 -2.83
N ILE A 53 -29.92 12.04 -1.74
CA ILE A 53 -28.74 12.50 -0.96
C ILE A 53 -28.05 11.32 -0.26
N SER A 54 -28.82 10.51 0.49
CA SER A 54 -28.29 9.36 1.22
C SER A 54 -27.71 8.31 0.26
N TYR A 55 -28.38 8.08 -0.89
CA TYR A 55 -27.88 7.19 -1.92
C TYR A 55 -26.53 7.68 -2.48
N THR A 56 -26.42 8.94 -2.86
CA THR A 56 -25.17 9.52 -3.36
C THR A 56 -24.04 9.43 -2.34
N ILE A 57 -24.32 9.72 -1.05
CA ILE A 57 -23.31 9.65 0.00
C ILE A 57 -22.80 8.22 0.21
N VAL A 58 -23.71 7.24 0.28
CA VAL A 58 -23.29 5.85 0.54
C VAL A 58 -22.68 5.23 -0.70
N TRP A 59 -23.36 5.35 -1.85
CA TRP A 59 -22.99 4.63 -3.07
C TRP A 59 -21.84 5.29 -3.83
N GLU A 60 -21.85 6.63 -3.98
CA GLU A 60 -20.85 7.31 -4.81
C GLU A 60 -19.64 7.82 -4.00
N ILE A 61 -19.77 8.03 -2.68
CA ILE A 61 -18.68 8.58 -1.86
C ILE A 61 -18.11 7.53 -0.91
N ARG A 62 -18.94 6.93 -0.01
CA ARG A 62 -18.43 6.07 1.06
C ARG A 62 -17.95 4.71 0.54
N LEU A 63 -18.73 4.03 -0.27
CA LEU A 63 -18.37 2.69 -0.77
C LEU A 63 -17.11 2.69 -1.63
N PRO A 64 -16.94 3.57 -2.64
CA PRO A 64 -15.69 3.62 -3.42
C PRO A 64 -14.47 3.90 -2.54
N ARG A 65 -14.58 4.81 -1.56
CA ARG A 65 -13.51 5.10 -0.61
C ARG A 65 -13.14 3.86 0.20
N ILE A 66 -14.10 3.21 0.84
CA ILE A 66 -13.88 2.04 1.70
C ILE A 66 -13.26 0.89 0.90
N LEU A 67 -13.77 0.61 -0.29
CA LEU A 67 -13.22 -0.42 -1.18
C LEU A 67 -11.79 -0.09 -1.61
N SER A 68 -11.51 1.18 -1.91
CA SER A 68 -10.15 1.64 -2.23
C SER A 68 -9.20 1.42 -1.06
N VAL A 69 -9.61 1.74 0.17
CA VAL A 69 -8.82 1.51 1.39
C VAL A 69 -8.49 0.03 1.58
N ILE A 70 -9.48 -0.86 1.37
CA ILE A 70 -9.29 -2.31 1.48
C ILE A 70 -8.28 -2.80 0.45
N ILE A 71 -8.47 -2.44 -0.82
CA ILE A 71 -7.65 -2.91 -1.93
C ILE A 71 -6.22 -2.39 -1.80
N LEU A 72 -6.06 -1.08 -1.59
CA LEU A 72 -4.76 -0.44 -1.55
C LEU A 72 -4.00 -0.75 -0.25
N GLY A 73 -4.68 -0.84 0.88
CA GLY A 73 -4.09 -1.27 2.15
C GLY A 73 -3.55 -2.69 2.09
N GLY A 74 -4.34 -3.61 1.52
CA GLY A 74 -3.92 -4.98 1.26
C GLY A 74 -2.73 -5.05 0.30
N ALA A 75 -2.80 -4.32 -0.82
CA ALA A 75 -1.73 -4.26 -1.81
C ALA A 75 -0.40 -3.76 -1.22
N LEU A 76 -0.45 -2.68 -0.43
CA LEU A 76 0.74 -2.10 0.19
C LEU A 76 1.40 -3.03 1.20
N SER A 77 0.60 -3.74 1.98
CA SER A 77 1.10 -4.75 2.93
C SER A 77 1.78 -5.91 2.20
N VAL A 78 1.18 -6.44 1.13
CA VAL A 78 1.79 -7.53 0.35
C VAL A 78 3.04 -7.04 -0.37
N SER A 79 3.05 -5.83 -0.94
CA SER A 79 4.25 -5.20 -1.50
C SER A 79 5.40 -5.19 -0.48
N GLY A 80 5.12 -4.77 0.75
CA GLY A 80 6.08 -4.80 1.84
C GLY A 80 6.58 -6.20 2.18
N PHE A 81 5.71 -7.20 2.22
CA PHE A 81 6.10 -8.60 2.42
C PHE A 81 7.06 -9.11 1.35
N LEU A 82 6.82 -8.78 0.08
CA LEU A 82 7.70 -9.15 -1.02
C LEU A 82 9.09 -8.53 -0.88
N LEU A 83 9.17 -7.25 -0.54
CA LEU A 83 10.44 -6.54 -0.34
C LEU A 83 11.18 -7.04 0.90
N GLN A 84 10.49 -7.28 2.01
CA GLN A 84 11.10 -7.90 3.20
C GLN A 84 11.69 -9.27 2.88
N THR A 85 11.03 -10.04 2.04
CA THR A 85 11.54 -11.34 1.57
C THR A 85 12.74 -11.17 0.66
N PHE A 86 12.65 -10.25 -0.30
CA PHE A 86 13.72 -9.98 -1.26
C PHE A 86 15.02 -9.50 -0.58
N PHE A 87 14.90 -8.52 0.32
CA PHE A 87 16.06 -7.97 1.05
C PHE A 87 16.50 -8.83 2.25
N ASN A 88 15.74 -9.86 2.58
CA ASN A 88 15.87 -10.60 3.83
C ASN A 88 15.98 -9.65 5.06
N ASN A 89 15.26 -8.55 4.98
CA ASN A 89 15.29 -7.47 5.95
C ASN A 89 13.86 -7.09 6.38
N PRO A 90 13.53 -7.19 7.68
CA PRO A 90 12.18 -6.92 8.18
C PRO A 90 11.74 -5.47 8.04
N ILE A 91 12.65 -4.53 7.94
CA ILE A 91 12.34 -3.09 7.81
C ILE A 91 12.32 -2.61 6.37
N ALA A 92 12.54 -3.51 5.39
CA ALA A 92 12.41 -3.15 3.99
C ALA A 92 10.95 -2.85 3.64
N GLY A 93 10.76 -1.74 2.95
CA GLY A 93 9.45 -1.29 2.49
C GLY A 93 9.52 -0.57 1.16
N PRO A 94 8.37 -0.32 0.50
CA PRO A 94 8.32 0.29 -0.84
C PRO A 94 8.99 1.67 -0.92
N PHE A 95 8.98 2.43 0.17
CA PHE A 95 9.61 3.75 0.25
C PHE A 95 11.13 3.70 0.02
N VAL A 96 11.78 2.63 0.45
CA VAL A 96 13.25 2.47 0.35
C VAL A 96 13.72 2.42 -1.10
N LEU A 97 12.86 2.03 -2.03
CA LEU A 97 13.20 1.93 -3.46
C LEU A 97 12.97 3.23 -4.26
N GLY A 98 12.66 4.35 -3.59
CA GLY A 98 12.43 5.64 -4.26
C GLY A 98 11.16 5.71 -5.12
N ILE A 99 10.27 4.72 -5.03
CA ILE A 99 9.05 4.62 -5.83
C ILE A 99 8.16 5.85 -5.63
N SER A 100 7.94 6.24 -4.37
CA SER A 100 7.12 7.40 -4.03
C SER A 100 7.76 8.73 -4.43
N SER A 101 9.10 8.83 -4.34
CA SER A 101 9.82 10.03 -4.79
C SER A 101 9.76 10.19 -6.31
N GLY A 102 9.86 9.09 -7.05
CA GLY A 102 9.68 9.09 -8.51
C GLY A 102 8.26 9.49 -8.91
N ALA A 103 7.24 8.98 -8.21
CA ALA A 103 5.85 9.40 -8.40
C ALA A 103 5.70 10.91 -8.17
N LYS A 104 6.19 11.42 -7.02
CA LYS A 104 6.12 12.84 -6.67
C LYS A 104 6.80 13.73 -7.71
N LEU A 105 7.94 13.30 -8.23
CA LEU A 105 8.65 14.04 -9.27
C LEU A 105 7.81 14.24 -10.53
N ILE A 106 7.23 13.17 -11.09
CA ILE A 106 6.43 13.29 -12.32
C ILE A 106 5.11 14.04 -12.06
N VAL A 107 4.50 13.86 -10.89
CA VAL A 107 3.32 14.64 -10.48
C VAL A 107 3.66 16.12 -10.35
N ALA A 108 4.80 16.49 -9.77
CA ALA A 108 5.28 17.86 -9.68
C ALA A 108 5.47 18.47 -11.07
N PHE A 109 6.12 17.76 -11.99
CA PHE A 109 6.24 18.22 -13.38
C PHE A 109 4.87 18.47 -14.02
N LEU A 110 3.94 17.52 -13.85
CA LEU A 110 2.59 17.67 -14.40
C LEU A 110 1.86 18.88 -13.83
N MET A 111 1.88 19.03 -12.50
CA MET A 111 1.20 20.14 -11.83
C MET A 111 1.80 21.51 -12.21
N ILE A 112 3.12 21.64 -12.22
CA ILE A 112 3.78 22.92 -12.41
C ILE A 112 3.79 23.36 -13.87
N PHE A 113 4.07 22.45 -14.82
CA PHE A 113 4.19 22.82 -16.23
C PHE A 113 2.90 22.81 -17.03
N LEU A 114 1.90 22.00 -16.67
CA LEU A 114 0.64 21.92 -17.40
C LEU A 114 -0.47 22.77 -16.77
N LEU A 115 -0.56 22.87 -15.44
CA LEU A 115 -1.51 23.75 -14.78
C LEU A 115 -1.20 25.25 -15.01
N SER A 116 0.09 25.62 -15.08
CA SER A 116 0.49 27.01 -15.43
C SER A 116 0.02 27.45 -16.83
N ARG A 117 -0.38 26.52 -17.69
CA ARG A 117 -0.95 26.79 -19.04
C ARG A 117 -2.49 26.77 -19.08
N SER A 118 -3.17 26.93 -17.95
CA SER A 118 -4.65 26.92 -17.83
C SER A 118 -5.32 25.63 -18.33
N VAL A 119 -4.60 24.51 -18.36
CA VAL A 119 -5.14 23.20 -18.68
C VAL A 119 -5.65 22.54 -17.39
N SER A 120 -6.96 22.30 -17.29
CA SER A 120 -7.51 21.53 -16.17
C SER A 120 -7.04 20.07 -16.27
N ILE A 121 -6.22 19.65 -15.29
CA ILE A 121 -5.72 18.28 -15.23
C ILE A 121 -6.71 17.43 -14.46
N GLY A 122 -7.32 16.48 -15.14
CA GLY A 122 -8.20 15.49 -14.48
C GLY A 122 -7.43 14.54 -13.57
N SER A 123 -8.11 13.99 -12.56
CA SER A 123 -7.54 13.01 -11.62
C SER A 123 -6.89 11.81 -12.31
N GLY A 124 -7.40 11.38 -13.46
CA GLY A 124 -6.80 10.29 -14.25
C GLY A 124 -5.39 10.57 -14.75
N ALA A 125 -5.11 11.82 -15.19
CA ALA A 125 -3.77 12.21 -15.63
C ALA A 125 -2.77 12.22 -14.46
N MET A 126 -3.20 12.65 -13.26
CA MET A 126 -2.41 12.61 -12.05
C MET A 126 -2.05 11.17 -11.65
N ILE A 127 -3.00 10.25 -11.73
CA ILE A 127 -2.80 8.83 -11.45
C ILE A 127 -1.79 8.23 -12.43
N LEU A 128 -1.95 8.49 -13.74
CA LEU A 128 -1.02 7.99 -14.75
C LEU A 128 0.38 8.57 -14.57
N ALA A 129 0.50 9.86 -14.23
CA ALA A 129 1.77 10.52 -13.96
C ALA A 129 2.49 9.90 -12.75
N ALA A 130 1.77 9.70 -11.64
CA ALA A 130 2.32 9.09 -10.45
C ALA A 130 2.75 7.63 -10.70
N PHE A 131 1.93 6.87 -11.43
CA PHE A 131 2.26 5.50 -11.80
C PHE A 131 3.51 5.45 -12.71
N ALA A 132 3.58 6.29 -13.74
CA ALA A 132 4.72 6.38 -14.63
C ALA A 132 6.00 6.76 -13.88
N GLY A 133 5.94 7.76 -12.99
CA GLY A 133 7.07 8.17 -12.16
C GLY A 133 7.58 7.05 -11.24
N SER A 134 6.65 6.31 -10.63
CA SER A 134 6.96 5.12 -9.83
C SER A 134 7.68 4.06 -10.67
N MET A 135 7.20 3.79 -11.90
CA MET A 135 7.78 2.79 -12.78
C MET A 135 9.15 3.20 -13.34
N ILE A 136 9.35 4.49 -13.61
CA ILE A 136 10.65 5.01 -14.04
C ILE A 136 11.68 4.82 -12.91
N SER A 137 11.37 5.28 -11.70
CA SER A 137 12.25 5.08 -10.53
C SER A 137 12.59 3.60 -10.33
N MET A 138 11.58 2.74 -10.44
CA MET A 138 11.74 1.30 -10.36
C MET A 138 12.65 0.75 -11.47
N GLY A 139 12.49 1.24 -12.69
CA GLY A 139 13.35 0.86 -13.82
C GLY A 139 14.83 1.09 -13.50
N PHE A 140 15.17 2.23 -12.90
CA PHE A 140 16.55 2.51 -12.44
C PHE A 140 17.02 1.51 -11.38
N VAL A 141 16.18 1.20 -10.39
CA VAL A 141 16.51 0.19 -9.36
C VAL A 141 16.77 -1.18 -9.99
N LEU A 142 15.95 -1.58 -10.97
CA LEU A 142 16.14 -2.85 -11.69
C LEU A 142 17.42 -2.86 -12.53
N LEU A 143 17.79 -1.75 -13.16
CA LEU A 143 19.06 -1.63 -13.88
C LEU A 143 20.26 -1.80 -12.95
N VAL A 144 20.21 -1.19 -11.77
CA VAL A 144 21.25 -1.36 -10.73
C VAL A 144 21.25 -2.80 -10.20
N ALA A 145 20.08 -3.40 -9.97
CA ALA A 145 19.95 -4.76 -9.47
C ALA A 145 20.58 -5.83 -10.39
N LYS A 146 20.67 -5.56 -11.70
CA LYS A 146 21.37 -6.45 -12.64
C LYS A 146 22.89 -6.45 -12.46
N LYS A 147 23.47 -5.36 -11.96
CA LYS A 147 24.92 -5.17 -11.80
C LYS A 147 25.40 -5.41 -10.37
N VAL A 148 24.53 -5.23 -9.39
CA VAL A 148 24.86 -5.29 -7.96
C VAL A 148 24.30 -6.58 -7.34
N HIS A 149 25.20 -7.38 -6.77
CA HIS A 149 24.82 -8.65 -6.10
C HIS A 149 24.58 -8.46 -4.59
N ASN A 150 25.09 -7.37 -4.02
CA ASN A 150 24.94 -7.09 -2.59
C ASN A 150 23.62 -6.37 -2.29
N MET A 151 22.80 -6.97 -1.41
CA MET A 151 21.48 -6.43 -1.05
C MET A 151 21.55 -5.06 -0.39
N SER A 152 22.57 -4.79 0.44
CA SER A 152 22.76 -3.47 1.07
C SER A 152 23.05 -2.39 0.04
N MET A 153 23.85 -2.68 -0.96
CA MET A 153 24.13 -1.75 -2.06
C MET A 153 22.88 -1.43 -2.88
N LEU A 154 22.00 -2.40 -3.06
CA LEU A 154 20.74 -2.18 -3.78
C LEU A 154 19.79 -1.29 -3.00
N VAL A 155 19.71 -1.46 -1.67
CA VAL A 155 18.95 -0.56 -0.79
C VAL A 155 19.49 0.87 -0.89
N ILE A 156 20.82 1.03 -0.78
CA ILE A 156 21.48 2.34 -0.90
C ILE A 156 21.16 2.97 -2.26
N SER A 157 21.22 2.20 -3.34
CA SER A 157 20.90 2.70 -4.68
C SER A 157 19.45 3.19 -4.80
N GLY A 158 18.49 2.47 -4.21
CA GLY A 158 17.09 2.90 -4.16
C GLY A 158 16.89 4.21 -3.40
N VAL A 159 17.57 4.34 -2.26
CA VAL A 159 17.57 5.57 -1.44
C VAL A 159 18.20 6.73 -2.23
N MET A 160 19.32 6.51 -2.91
CA MET A 160 19.98 7.55 -3.73
C MET A 160 19.11 8.00 -4.89
N ILE A 161 18.42 7.08 -5.57
CA ILE A 161 17.43 7.42 -6.62
C ILE A 161 16.30 8.27 -6.01
N GLY A 162 15.82 7.92 -4.82
CA GLY A 162 14.85 8.72 -4.08
C GLY A 162 15.33 10.14 -3.80
N TYR A 163 16.56 10.32 -3.36
CA TYR A 163 17.17 11.64 -3.15
C TYR A 163 17.32 12.44 -4.44
N ILE A 164 17.75 11.81 -5.55
CA ILE A 164 17.83 12.46 -6.86
C ILE A 164 16.44 12.95 -7.29
N CYS A 165 15.42 12.10 -7.20
CA CYS A 165 14.05 12.49 -7.53
C CYS A 165 13.56 13.65 -6.65
N SER A 166 13.86 13.62 -5.34
CA SER A 166 13.49 14.69 -4.41
C SER A 166 14.20 16.00 -4.74
N ALA A 167 15.50 15.96 -4.98
CA ALA A 167 16.28 17.16 -5.35
C ALA A 167 15.78 17.81 -6.65
N ILE A 168 15.44 16.99 -7.67
CA ILE A 168 14.85 17.51 -8.91
C ILE A 168 13.45 18.08 -8.64
N THR A 169 12.65 17.43 -7.77
CA THR A 169 11.33 17.95 -7.37
C THR A 169 11.46 19.31 -6.70
N ASP A 170 12.37 19.45 -5.74
CA ASP A 170 12.60 20.71 -5.02
C ASP A 170 13.08 21.82 -5.97
N PHE A 171 13.95 21.49 -6.92
CA PHE A 171 14.36 22.43 -7.98
C PHE A 171 13.15 22.89 -8.81
N VAL A 172 12.28 21.98 -9.25
CA VAL A 172 11.08 22.31 -10.04
C VAL A 172 10.11 23.13 -9.23
N VAL A 173 9.93 22.84 -7.95
CA VAL A 173 9.05 23.58 -7.01
C VAL A 173 9.51 25.02 -6.83
N THR A 174 10.81 25.33 -6.96
CA THR A 174 11.33 26.70 -6.87
C THR A 174 10.73 27.65 -7.91
N PHE A 175 10.24 27.12 -9.04
CA PHE A 175 9.61 27.89 -10.13
C PHE A 175 8.08 27.76 -10.16
N ALA A 176 7.49 27.19 -9.12
CA ALA A 176 6.05 26.93 -9.04
C ALA A 176 5.31 28.09 -8.36
N ASP A 177 4.05 28.29 -8.75
CA ASP A 177 3.13 29.15 -8.01
C ASP A 177 2.76 28.53 -6.66
N ASP A 178 2.48 29.37 -5.64
CA ASP A 178 2.13 28.93 -4.29
C ASP A 178 0.99 27.92 -4.26
N SER A 179 -0.03 28.08 -5.10
CA SER A 179 -1.15 27.16 -5.22
C SER A 179 -0.72 25.75 -5.64
N ASN A 180 0.23 25.63 -6.56
CA ASN A 180 0.78 24.36 -7.02
C ASN A 180 1.64 23.70 -5.95
N ILE A 181 2.38 24.48 -5.17
CA ILE A 181 3.16 23.99 -4.03
C ILE A 181 2.22 23.37 -2.98
N VAL A 182 1.15 24.07 -2.62
CA VAL A 182 0.14 23.58 -1.66
C VAL A 182 -0.54 22.31 -2.18
N ASN A 183 -0.92 22.27 -3.46
CA ASN A 183 -1.55 21.10 -4.06
C ASN A 183 -0.61 19.89 -4.08
N LEU A 184 0.66 20.07 -4.45
CA LEU A 184 1.68 19.01 -4.42
C LEU A 184 1.95 18.53 -2.99
N HIS A 185 1.99 19.46 -2.03
CA HIS A 185 2.14 19.11 -0.62
C HIS A 185 0.97 18.24 -0.15
N ASN A 186 -0.26 18.69 -0.38
CA ASN A 186 -1.47 17.95 0.01
C ASN A 186 -1.52 16.57 -0.64
N TRP A 187 -1.21 16.45 -1.94
CA TRP A 187 -1.10 15.17 -2.62
C TRP A 187 -0.06 14.25 -1.96
N SER A 188 1.09 14.81 -1.56
CA SER A 188 2.19 14.03 -0.95
C SER A 188 1.90 13.55 0.47
N LEU A 189 0.88 14.09 1.13
CA LEU A 189 0.40 13.62 2.43
C LEU A 189 -0.43 12.34 2.33
N GLY A 190 -0.94 12.01 1.14
CA GLY A 190 -1.80 10.87 0.88
C GLY A 190 -3.23 11.06 1.40
N SER A 191 -4.20 10.59 0.62
CA SER A 191 -5.62 10.63 0.97
C SER A 191 -6.40 9.57 0.20
N PHE A 192 -7.45 9.03 0.82
CA PHE A 192 -8.46 8.20 0.15
C PHE A 192 -9.71 9.01 -0.24
N SER A 193 -9.67 10.34 -0.10
CA SER A 193 -10.78 11.22 -0.51
C SER A 193 -10.89 11.29 -2.04
N GLY A 194 -12.11 11.48 -2.55
CA GLY A 194 -12.36 11.63 -3.99
C GLY A 194 -12.24 10.34 -4.82
N MET A 195 -12.24 9.17 -4.18
CA MET A 195 -12.26 7.90 -4.90
C MET A 195 -13.60 7.68 -5.61
N THR A 196 -13.53 7.21 -6.85
CA THR A 196 -14.68 6.91 -7.71
C THR A 196 -14.76 5.42 -8.05
N TRP A 197 -15.91 4.96 -8.51
CA TRP A 197 -16.07 3.58 -9.01
C TRP A 197 -15.13 3.24 -10.17
N GLY A 198 -14.81 4.22 -11.04
CA GLY A 198 -13.81 4.06 -12.09
C GLY A 198 -12.42 3.74 -11.52
N ASN A 199 -12.02 4.46 -10.47
CA ASN A 199 -10.77 4.21 -9.77
C ASN A 199 -10.77 2.81 -9.13
N VAL A 200 -11.86 2.43 -8.45
CA VAL A 200 -12.01 1.10 -7.81
C VAL A 200 -11.85 -0.01 -8.85
N ARG A 201 -12.52 0.08 -10.00
CA ARG A 201 -12.40 -0.92 -11.07
C ARG A 201 -10.96 -1.08 -11.54
N THR A 202 -10.25 0.02 -11.77
CA THR A 202 -8.85 0.00 -12.21
C THR A 202 -7.96 -0.64 -11.14
N MET A 203 -8.11 -0.24 -9.86
CA MET A 203 -7.35 -0.81 -8.75
C MET A 203 -7.61 -2.31 -8.59
N VAL A 204 -8.88 -2.75 -8.67
CA VAL A 204 -9.24 -4.17 -8.60
C VAL A 204 -8.50 -4.96 -9.66
N VAL A 205 -8.52 -4.51 -10.92
CA VAL A 205 -7.86 -5.22 -12.03
C VAL A 205 -6.35 -5.33 -11.78
N VAL A 206 -5.69 -4.21 -11.49
CA VAL A 206 -4.22 -4.17 -11.30
C VAL A 206 -3.81 -5.01 -10.09
N VAL A 207 -4.48 -4.80 -8.97
CA VAL A 207 -4.13 -5.50 -7.72
C VAL A 207 -4.47 -6.98 -7.80
N PHE A 208 -5.64 -7.35 -8.34
CA PHE A 208 -6.04 -8.75 -8.47
C PHE A 208 -5.10 -9.54 -9.36
N LEU A 209 -4.78 -9.04 -10.55
CA LEU A 209 -3.85 -9.72 -11.46
C LEU A 209 -2.46 -9.88 -10.83
N THR A 210 -1.97 -8.84 -10.16
CA THR A 210 -0.69 -8.90 -9.45
C THR A 210 -0.73 -9.90 -8.30
N MET A 211 -1.81 -9.92 -7.51
CA MET A 211 -1.98 -10.85 -6.39
C MET A 211 -2.05 -12.31 -6.84
N VAL A 212 -2.69 -12.59 -7.98
CA VAL A 212 -2.71 -13.93 -8.57
C VAL A 212 -1.28 -14.41 -8.86
N ILE A 213 -0.46 -13.57 -9.50
CA ILE A 213 0.94 -13.91 -9.79
C ILE A 213 1.73 -14.11 -8.48
N VAL A 214 1.57 -13.20 -7.51
CA VAL A 214 2.22 -13.30 -6.18
C VAL A 214 1.84 -14.60 -5.48
N PHE A 215 0.59 -15.01 -5.57
CA PHE A 215 0.12 -16.26 -4.96
C PHE A 215 0.77 -17.50 -5.59
N PHE A 216 0.90 -17.54 -6.91
CA PHE A 216 1.62 -18.61 -7.60
C PHE A 216 3.13 -18.63 -7.27
N MET A 217 3.71 -17.48 -6.92
CA MET A 217 5.09 -17.40 -6.45
C MET A 217 5.29 -17.89 -5.00
N SER A 218 4.26 -18.28 -4.28
CA SER A 218 4.37 -18.71 -2.86
C SER A 218 5.37 -19.85 -2.63
N LYS A 219 5.48 -20.82 -3.57
CA LYS A 219 6.46 -21.92 -3.49
C LYS A 219 7.90 -21.42 -3.73
N PRO A 220 8.24 -20.71 -4.82
CA PRO A 220 9.55 -20.06 -5.00
C PRO A 220 9.95 -19.16 -3.84
N ILE A 221 9.01 -18.33 -3.31
CA ILE A 221 9.25 -17.49 -2.15
C ILE A 221 9.63 -18.33 -0.92
N SER A 222 8.94 -19.44 -0.68
CA SER A 222 9.26 -20.33 0.43
C SER A 222 10.65 -20.95 0.31
N ALA A 223 11.06 -21.37 -0.89
CA ALA A 223 12.40 -21.89 -1.16
C ALA A 223 13.48 -20.81 -0.95
N TYR A 224 13.23 -19.60 -1.41
CA TYR A 224 14.15 -18.46 -1.29
C TYR A 224 14.37 -18.03 0.18
N GLN A 225 13.35 -18.12 1.03
CA GLN A 225 13.45 -17.86 2.46
C GLN A 225 14.39 -18.82 3.22
N LEU A 226 14.63 -20.02 2.65
CA LEU A 226 15.57 -21.02 3.19
C LEU A 226 17.03 -20.78 2.71
N GLY A 227 17.21 -19.84 1.79
CA GLY A 227 18.52 -19.44 1.22
C GLY A 227 18.54 -19.57 -0.29
N GLU A 228 19.37 -18.74 -0.95
CA GLU A 228 19.46 -18.69 -2.41
C GLU A 228 19.98 -19.99 -3.01
N THR A 229 21.04 -20.56 -2.42
CA THR A 229 21.62 -21.85 -2.86
C THR A 229 20.58 -22.98 -2.78
N TYR A 230 19.78 -22.98 -1.71
CA TYR A 230 18.68 -23.94 -1.58
C TYR A 230 17.64 -23.77 -2.67
N ALA A 231 17.22 -22.52 -2.93
CA ALA A 231 16.26 -22.21 -3.99
C ALA A 231 16.77 -22.61 -5.38
N GLN A 232 18.07 -22.37 -5.67
CA GLN A 232 18.69 -22.80 -6.92
C GLN A 232 18.64 -24.31 -7.10
N ASN A 233 18.99 -25.06 -6.06
CA ASN A 233 18.96 -26.52 -6.09
C ASN A 233 17.52 -27.08 -6.27
N MET A 234 16.51 -26.30 -5.87
CA MET A 234 15.09 -26.61 -6.11
C MET A 234 14.60 -26.14 -7.51
N GLY A 235 15.50 -25.69 -8.39
CA GLY A 235 15.17 -25.28 -9.76
C GLY A 235 14.68 -23.83 -9.91
N VAL A 236 14.76 -23.00 -8.88
CA VAL A 236 14.36 -21.59 -8.96
C VAL A 236 15.45 -20.77 -9.68
N ASN A 237 15.11 -20.12 -10.79
CA ASN A 237 16.00 -19.17 -11.43
C ASN A 237 16.03 -17.87 -10.59
N ILE A 238 17.09 -17.71 -9.79
CA ILE A 238 17.22 -16.60 -8.83
C ILE A 238 17.21 -15.23 -9.51
N LYS A 239 17.82 -15.09 -10.70
CA LYS A 239 17.84 -13.80 -11.42
C LYS A 239 16.43 -13.35 -11.81
N VAL A 240 15.66 -14.25 -12.42
CA VAL A 240 14.28 -13.98 -12.83
C VAL A 240 13.39 -13.78 -11.59
N PHE A 241 13.55 -14.60 -10.57
CA PHE A 241 12.79 -14.53 -9.32
C PHE A 241 12.99 -13.19 -8.62
N ARG A 242 14.21 -12.69 -8.50
CA ARG A 242 14.52 -11.37 -7.90
C ARG A 242 13.85 -10.24 -8.69
N ILE A 243 13.94 -10.26 -10.02
CA ILE A 243 13.30 -9.25 -10.87
C ILE A 243 11.79 -9.27 -10.66
N LEU A 244 11.17 -10.45 -10.63
CA LEU A 244 9.72 -10.59 -10.41
C LEU A 244 9.29 -10.07 -9.04
N LEU A 245 10.03 -10.39 -7.96
CA LEU A 245 9.70 -9.89 -6.62
C LEU A 245 9.68 -8.36 -6.58
N ILE A 246 10.72 -7.74 -7.12
CA ILE A 246 10.82 -6.29 -7.16
C ILE A 246 9.70 -5.71 -8.03
N LEU A 247 9.49 -6.25 -9.25
CA LEU A 247 8.48 -5.77 -10.18
C LEU A 247 7.07 -5.83 -9.59
N LEU A 248 6.67 -6.98 -9.04
CA LEU A 248 5.34 -7.17 -8.46
C LEU A 248 5.11 -6.29 -7.24
N SER A 249 6.12 -6.18 -6.36
CA SER A 249 6.07 -5.25 -5.23
C SER A 249 5.88 -3.82 -5.69
N SER A 250 6.58 -3.42 -6.75
CA SER A 250 6.53 -2.05 -7.25
C SER A 250 5.24 -1.73 -7.97
N ILE A 251 4.65 -2.67 -8.71
CA ILE A 251 3.32 -2.50 -9.31
C ILE A 251 2.28 -2.25 -8.20
N LEU A 252 2.32 -3.06 -7.13
CA LEU A 252 1.40 -2.89 -6.00
C LEU A 252 1.59 -1.53 -5.32
N SER A 253 2.83 -1.13 -5.00
CA SER A 253 3.09 0.14 -4.34
C SER A 253 2.89 1.35 -5.27
N ALA A 254 3.18 1.24 -6.56
CA ALA A 254 2.89 2.28 -7.55
C ALA A 254 1.38 2.51 -7.71
N CYS A 255 0.59 1.43 -7.71
CA CYS A 255 -0.86 1.52 -7.70
C CYS A 255 -1.35 2.29 -6.47
N VAL A 256 -0.83 1.97 -5.27
CA VAL A 256 -1.18 2.71 -4.04
C VAL A 256 -0.82 4.19 -4.16
N THR A 257 0.42 4.48 -4.55
CA THR A 257 0.91 5.87 -4.64
C THR A 257 0.17 6.66 -5.71
N ALA A 258 -0.20 6.04 -6.82
CA ALA A 258 -0.93 6.68 -7.91
C ALA A 258 -2.34 7.11 -7.49
N PHE A 259 -3.06 6.27 -6.77
CA PHE A 259 -4.44 6.55 -6.38
C PHE A 259 -4.56 7.32 -5.06
N ALA A 260 -3.83 6.90 -4.03
CA ALA A 260 -3.95 7.44 -2.68
C ALA A 260 -2.78 8.33 -2.24
N GLY A 261 -1.79 8.54 -3.11
CA GLY A 261 -0.54 9.18 -2.72
C GLY A 261 0.36 8.26 -1.87
N PRO A 262 1.50 8.77 -1.39
CA PRO A 262 2.41 8.01 -0.54
C PRO A 262 1.78 7.65 0.80
N ILE A 263 1.74 6.37 1.18
CA ILE A 263 1.25 5.89 2.49
C ILE A 263 2.38 5.15 3.20
N SER A 264 2.72 5.60 4.41
CA SER A 264 3.86 5.12 5.17
C SER A 264 3.52 3.91 6.07
N PHE A 265 4.53 3.16 6.49
CA PHE A 265 4.53 2.12 7.53
C PHE A 265 3.68 0.87 7.30
N VAL A 266 2.60 0.89 6.53
CA VAL A 266 1.72 -0.28 6.29
C VAL A 266 2.50 -1.48 5.76
N GLY A 267 3.33 -1.26 4.73
CA GLY A 267 4.18 -2.31 4.13
C GLY A 267 5.29 -2.83 5.06
N ILE A 268 5.61 -2.13 6.13
CA ILE A 268 6.61 -2.58 7.10
C ILE A 268 5.92 -3.28 8.28
N ALA A 269 4.96 -2.64 8.90
CA ALA A 269 4.34 -3.10 10.14
C ALA A 269 3.43 -4.33 9.94
N VAL A 270 2.55 -4.30 8.94
CA VAL A 270 1.51 -5.32 8.77
C VAL A 270 2.07 -6.72 8.47
N PRO A 271 3.09 -6.92 7.60
CA PRO A 271 3.66 -8.24 7.39
C PRO A 271 4.24 -8.87 8.66
N HIS A 272 4.76 -8.05 9.57
CA HIS A 272 5.22 -8.52 10.87
C HIS A 272 4.09 -8.93 11.78
N ILE A 273 3.04 -8.12 11.86
CA ILE A 273 1.82 -8.44 12.62
C ILE A 273 1.25 -9.77 12.10
N ALA A 274 1.12 -9.94 10.79
CA ALA A 274 0.61 -11.15 10.16
C ALA A 274 1.45 -12.40 10.50
N LYS A 275 2.79 -12.31 10.36
CA LYS A 275 3.71 -13.39 10.74
C LYS A 275 3.64 -13.72 12.23
N SER A 276 3.52 -12.71 13.09
CA SER A 276 3.40 -12.88 14.54
C SER A 276 2.08 -13.55 14.94
N LEU A 277 0.98 -13.13 14.33
CA LEU A 277 -0.36 -13.67 14.56
C LEU A 277 -0.43 -15.16 14.15
N LEU A 278 0.05 -15.48 12.96
CA LEU A 278 0.07 -16.83 12.42
C LEU A 278 1.17 -17.71 13.07
N LYS A 279 2.23 -17.10 13.64
CA LYS A 279 3.47 -17.78 14.08
C LYS A 279 4.06 -18.67 13.00
N THR A 280 4.04 -18.22 11.75
CA THR A 280 4.62 -18.90 10.58
C THR A 280 5.13 -17.90 9.56
N ALA A 281 6.15 -18.30 8.80
CA ALA A 281 6.66 -17.55 7.66
C ALA A 281 6.19 -18.12 6.31
N LYS A 282 5.34 -19.17 6.30
CA LYS A 282 4.86 -19.83 5.06
C LYS A 282 4.14 -18.83 4.17
N PRO A 283 4.64 -18.51 2.95
CA PRO A 283 4.06 -17.47 2.08
C PRO A 283 2.60 -17.72 1.73
N LEU A 284 2.21 -18.97 1.53
CA LEU A 284 0.83 -19.39 1.22
C LEU A 284 -0.20 -18.86 2.24
N LEU A 285 0.20 -18.72 3.51
CA LEU A 285 -0.64 -18.22 4.60
C LEU A 285 -0.38 -16.74 4.87
N VAL A 286 0.89 -16.31 4.75
CA VAL A 286 1.28 -14.94 5.08
C VAL A 286 0.79 -13.95 4.03
N ILE A 287 0.78 -14.30 2.74
CA ILE A 287 0.30 -13.42 1.66
C ILE A 287 -1.17 -13.01 1.88
N PRO A 288 -2.14 -13.92 2.02
CA PRO A 288 -3.53 -13.52 2.27
C PRO A 288 -3.70 -12.84 3.64
N ALA A 289 -2.94 -13.24 4.67
CA ALA A 289 -2.99 -12.57 5.97
C ALA A 289 -2.43 -11.14 5.91
N CYS A 290 -1.40 -10.89 5.10
CA CYS A 290 -0.89 -9.53 4.83
C CYS A 290 -1.94 -8.68 4.12
N PHE A 291 -2.61 -9.24 3.11
CA PHE A 291 -3.66 -8.51 2.40
C PHE A 291 -4.80 -8.11 3.34
N LEU A 292 -5.37 -9.06 4.08
CA LEU A 292 -6.44 -8.79 5.03
C LEU A 292 -5.99 -7.88 6.17
N GLY A 293 -4.79 -8.10 6.72
CA GLY A 293 -4.23 -7.26 7.77
C GLY A 293 -3.97 -5.84 7.32
N GLY A 294 -3.50 -5.64 6.06
CA GLY A 294 -3.33 -4.32 5.46
C GLY A 294 -4.66 -3.59 5.26
N ALA A 295 -5.68 -4.30 4.80
CA ALA A 295 -7.03 -3.78 4.66
C ALA A 295 -7.60 -3.34 6.03
N VAL A 296 -7.51 -4.19 7.06
CA VAL A 296 -7.95 -3.89 8.43
C VAL A 296 -7.21 -2.68 8.99
N PHE A 297 -5.89 -2.65 8.87
CA PHE A 297 -5.07 -1.55 9.40
C PHE A 297 -5.38 -0.22 8.71
N CYS A 298 -5.49 -0.21 7.38
CA CYS A 298 -5.81 1.01 6.64
C CYS A 298 -7.26 1.47 6.89
N LEU A 299 -8.25 0.58 7.01
CA LEU A 299 -9.62 0.95 7.38
C LEU A 299 -9.68 1.59 8.77
N PHE A 300 -8.94 1.05 9.72
CA PHE A 300 -8.82 1.63 11.06
C PHE A 300 -8.20 3.03 11.01
N CYS A 301 -7.09 3.19 10.28
CA CYS A 301 -6.43 4.48 10.14
C CYS A 301 -7.29 5.50 9.38
N ASP A 302 -8.00 5.09 8.32
CA ASP A 302 -8.90 5.97 7.55
C ASP A 302 -10.09 6.43 8.39
N LEU A 303 -10.64 5.54 9.22
CA LEU A 303 -11.69 5.90 10.17
C LEU A 303 -11.23 7.01 11.12
N ILE A 304 -10.05 6.86 11.72
CA ILE A 304 -9.47 7.87 12.62
C ILE A 304 -9.20 9.17 11.85
N ALA A 305 -8.61 9.09 10.65
CA ALA A 305 -8.29 10.26 9.83
C ALA A 305 -9.51 11.14 9.54
N ARG A 306 -10.70 10.52 9.39
CA ARG A 306 -11.95 11.22 9.07
C ARG A 306 -12.74 11.69 10.27
N THR A 307 -12.61 11.01 11.42
CA THR A 307 -13.56 11.20 12.53
C THR A 307 -13.01 12.02 13.68
N VAL A 308 -11.71 11.94 13.97
CA VAL A 308 -11.14 12.52 15.21
C VAL A 308 -11.16 14.05 15.20
N PHE A 309 -10.94 14.67 14.04
CA PHE A 309 -10.92 16.14 13.90
C PHE A 309 -11.94 16.64 12.87
N ALA A 310 -13.04 15.91 12.69
CA ALA A 310 -14.08 16.34 11.75
C ALA A 310 -14.53 17.78 12.02
N PRO A 311 -14.72 18.62 10.99
CA PRO A 311 -14.77 18.29 9.57
C PRO A 311 -13.40 18.23 8.87
N THR A 312 -12.30 18.52 9.55
CA THR A 312 -10.95 18.48 8.96
C THR A 312 -10.45 17.02 8.89
N GLU A 313 -10.10 16.55 7.71
CA GLU A 313 -9.49 15.22 7.55
C GLU A 313 -7.98 15.27 7.80
N LEU A 314 -7.49 14.33 8.62
CA LEU A 314 -6.05 14.13 8.79
C LEU A 314 -5.47 13.38 7.58
N SER A 315 -4.18 13.63 7.28
CA SER A 315 -3.49 12.85 6.26
C SER A 315 -3.37 11.39 6.67
N ILE A 316 -3.65 10.46 5.76
CA ILE A 316 -3.58 9.04 6.05
C ILE A 316 -2.15 8.60 6.41
N SER A 317 -1.13 9.19 5.78
CA SER A 317 0.28 8.88 6.10
C SER A 317 0.66 9.26 7.53
N SER A 318 0.15 10.37 8.05
CA SER A 318 0.39 10.78 9.45
C SER A 318 -0.24 9.77 10.42
N VAL A 319 -1.49 9.37 10.17
CA VAL A 319 -2.18 8.41 11.03
C VAL A 319 -1.50 7.04 10.97
N THR A 320 -1.17 6.54 9.77
CA THR A 320 -0.47 5.25 9.63
C THR A 320 0.93 5.29 10.23
N ALA A 321 1.61 6.45 10.24
CA ALA A 321 2.89 6.61 10.91
C ALA A 321 2.77 6.53 12.43
N VAL A 322 1.80 7.22 13.02
CA VAL A 322 1.57 7.21 14.48
C VAL A 322 1.29 5.80 15.01
N PHE A 323 0.49 5.01 14.29
CA PHE A 323 0.17 3.64 14.70
C PHE A 323 1.20 2.60 14.22
N GLY A 324 1.82 2.82 13.06
CA GLY A 324 2.75 1.87 12.47
C GLY A 324 4.16 1.95 13.04
N ALA A 325 4.69 3.15 13.33
CA ALA A 325 6.04 3.32 13.84
C ALA A 325 6.29 2.63 15.20
N PRO A 326 5.39 2.73 16.21
CA PRO A 326 5.56 2.01 17.46
C PRO A 326 5.64 0.50 17.28
N VAL A 327 4.85 -0.06 16.36
CA VAL A 327 4.89 -1.49 16.04
C VAL A 327 6.26 -1.89 15.49
N VAL A 328 6.80 -1.09 14.57
CA VAL A 328 8.14 -1.34 13.99
C VAL A 328 9.22 -1.26 15.08
N ILE A 329 9.20 -0.23 15.94
CA ILE A 329 10.15 -0.08 17.05
C ILE A 329 10.07 -1.29 17.99
N TYR A 330 8.88 -1.69 18.39
CA TYR A 330 8.68 -2.87 19.25
C TYR A 330 9.29 -4.14 18.65
N ILE A 331 9.09 -4.35 17.35
CA ILE A 331 9.62 -5.50 16.63
C ILE A 331 11.16 -5.48 16.62
N MET A 332 11.77 -4.30 16.39
CA MET A 332 13.22 -4.14 16.37
C MET A 332 13.83 -4.46 17.74
N ILE A 333 13.26 -3.94 18.83
CA ILE A 333 13.73 -4.19 20.20
C ILE A 333 13.65 -5.70 20.53
N ARG A 334 12.53 -6.33 20.20
CA ARG A 334 12.32 -7.75 20.51
C ARG A 334 13.23 -8.69 19.70
N ARG A 335 13.69 -8.25 18.54
CA ARG A 335 14.63 -9.02 17.71
C ARG A 335 16.04 -8.98 18.31
N GLN A 336 16.50 -7.85 18.83
CA GLN A 336 17.81 -7.72 19.49
C GLN A 336 17.90 -8.61 20.73
N GLN A 337 16.81 -8.84 21.45
CA GLN A 337 16.80 -9.69 22.66
C GLN A 337 16.87 -11.21 22.34
N ARG A 338 16.80 -11.60 21.06
CA ARG A 338 16.85 -13.02 20.64
C ARG A 338 18.14 -13.42 19.93
N ILE A 339 19.07 -12.48 19.77
CA ILE A 339 20.45 -12.67 19.33
C ILE A 339 21.34 -12.70 20.57
#